data_6198b7289a6bbfa714051d3f2af35001
#
_entry.id   6198b7289a6bbfa714051d3f2af35001
#
_cell.length_a   1.000
_cell.length_b   1.000
_cell.length_c   1.000
_cell.angle_alpha   90.00
_cell.angle_beta   90.00
_cell.angle_gamma   90.00
#
_symmetry.space_group_name_H-M   'P 1'
#
loop_
_entity.id
_entity.type
_entity.pdbx_description
1 polymer ?
#
loop_
_entity_poly.entity_id
_entity_poly.type
_entity_poly.pdbx_seq_one_letter_code
_entity_poly.pdbx_strand_id
1 'polypeptide(L)'
;GQEINITTYNLCRINMFLHDVGFDKFDIACEDTLLSPQHWDDEPFELIVSNPPYSIKWAGNDNPLLINDPRFAPAGVLAPKGKADMAFIMHSLSWLASNGTAAIVCFPGIMYRGGAEQKIRKYLVDNNYIDCIIQLPSNLFFGTSIATCIMVMKKNKTDNKTLFIDATSECVKVTNNNKLTPENIDRIVDVFAKREEVEYFAHLASYEEVSGNDYNLSVST
;
A
#
# COMPACT_ATOMS: atom_id res chain seq x y z
N GLY A 1 -10.62 5.01 10.86
CA GLY A 1 -9.98 5.72 9.74
C GLY A 1 -9.63 7.16 10.06
N GLN A 2 -8.89 7.84 9.16
CA GLN A 2 -8.48 9.23 9.37
C GLN A 2 -8.41 9.98 8.05
N GLU A 3 -8.91 11.23 8.00
CA GLU A 3 -8.99 12.06 6.81
C GLU A 3 -8.73 13.53 7.19
N ILE A 4 -7.86 14.20 6.47
CA ILE A 4 -7.51 15.60 6.74
C ILE A 4 -8.55 16.59 6.23
N ASN A 5 -9.25 16.27 5.14
CA ASN A 5 -10.23 17.15 4.52
C ASN A 5 -11.59 16.97 5.17
N ILE A 6 -12.10 18.03 5.79
CA ILE A 6 -13.39 18.01 6.51
C ILE A 6 -14.59 17.62 5.62
N THR A 7 -14.56 17.98 4.35
CA THR A 7 -15.64 17.62 3.42
C THR A 7 -15.60 16.13 3.12
N THR A 8 -14.43 15.57 2.82
CA THR A 8 -14.23 14.13 2.58
C THR A 8 -14.54 13.32 3.85
N TYR A 9 -14.10 13.80 5.02
CA TYR A 9 -14.44 13.23 6.31
C TYR A 9 -15.97 13.11 6.50
N ASN A 10 -16.71 14.19 6.27
CA ASN A 10 -18.17 14.18 6.39
C ASN A 10 -18.84 13.27 5.34
N LEU A 11 -18.34 13.27 4.09
CA LEU A 11 -18.85 12.38 3.06
C LEU A 11 -18.62 10.90 3.40
N CYS A 12 -17.46 10.56 3.96
CA CYS A 12 -17.18 9.21 4.42
C CYS A 12 -18.16 8.76 5.49
N ARG A 13 -18.43 9.60 6.50
CA ARG A 13 -19.41 9.30 7.56
C ARG A 13 -20.83 9.13 7.01
N ILE A 14 -21.25 10.00 6.09
CA ILE A 14 -22.55 9.87 5.42
C ILE A 14 -22.61 8.55 4.62
N ASN A 15 -21.53 8.21 3.92
CA ASN A 15 -21.45 6.96 3.17
C ASN A 15 -21.59 5.73 4.07
N MET A 16 -20.99 5.74 5.26
CA MET A 16 -21.18 4.65 6.25
C MET A 16 -22.66 4.49 6.62
N PHE A 17 -23.36 5.59 6.91
CA PHE A 17 -24.80 5.54 7.21
C PHE A 17 -25.65 5.06 6.03
N LEU A 18 -25.31 5.46 4.79
CA LEU A 18 -26.03 4.99 3.60
C LEU A 18 -25.83 3.49 3.33
N HIS A 19 -24.81 2.89 3.93
CA HIS A 19 -24.54 1.45 3.89
C HIS A 19 -24.94 0.73 5.20
N ASP A 20 -25.85 1.33 5.98
CA ASP A 20 -26.39 0.77 7.23
C ASP A 20 -25.32 0.49 8.30
N VAL A 21 -24.19 1.20 8.27
CA VAL A 21 -23.17 1.15 9.32
C VAL A 21 -23.46 2.23 10.36
N GLY A 22 -23.89 1.82 11.56
CA GLY A 22 -24.18 2.73 12.66
C GLY A 22 -22.94 3.48 13.16
N PHE A 23 -23.16 4.66 13.77
CA PHE A 23 -22.05 5.52 14.24
C PHE A 23 -21.15 4.84 15.29
N ASP A 24 -21.68 3.87 16.01
CA ASP A 24 -20.99 3.06 17.00
C ASP A 24 -20.12 1.92 16.39
N LYS A 25 -20.19 1.76 15.07
CA LYS A 25 -19.49 0.70 14.33
C LYS A 25 -18.29 1.21 13.53
N PHE A 26 -18.02 2.49 13.53
CA PHE A 26 -16.85 3.07 12.89
C PHE A 26 -16.28 4.24 13.70
N ASP A 27 -14.98 4.42 13.61
CA ASP A 27 -14.27 5.58 14.10
C ASP A 27 -13.45 6.21 12.96
N ILE A 28 -13.74 7.49 12.67
CA ILE A 28 -13.06 8.27 11.64
C ILE A 28 -12.67 9.60 12.27
N ALA A 29 -11.36 9.86 12.37
CA ALA A 29 -10.82 11.13 12.86
C ALA A 29 -10.64 12.14 11.72
N CYS A 30 -10.78 13.42 12.01
CA CYS A 30 -10.53 14.52 11.06
C CYS A 30 -9.22 15.21 11.41
N GLU A 31 -8.08 14.64 10.97
CA GLU A 31 -6.73 15.12 11.23
C GLU A 31 -5.72 14.62 10.19
N ASP A 32 -4.53 15.25 10.15
CA ASP A 32 -3.43 14.80 9.31
C ASP A 32 -2.85 13.47 9.80
N THR A 33 -3.00 12.41 9.02
CA THR A 33 -2.54 11.06 9.36
C THR A 33 -1.03 10.98 9.63
N LEU A 34 -0.23 11.75 8.91
CA LEU A 34 1.22 11.69 9.03
C LEU A 34 1.77 12.56 10.16
N LEU A 35 1.10 13.67 10.50
CA LEU A 35 1.57 14.60 11.51
C LEU A 35 0.85 14.45 12.86
N SER A 36 -0.42 14.07 12.84
CA SER A 36 -1.28 13.99 14.03
C SER A 36 -2.15 12.73 14.00
N PRO A 37 -1.53 11.52 14.07
CA PRO A 37 -2.28 10.27 14.09
C PRO A 37 -3.13 10.16 15.37
N GLN A 38 -4.40 9.73 15.21
CA GLN A 38 -5.38 9.75 16.28
C GLN A 38 -5.68 8.37 16.90
N HIS A 39 -5.25 7.28 16.24
CA HIS A 39 -5.55 5.91 16.68
C HIS A 39 -4.34 5.23 17.36
N TRP A 40 -3.53 5.99 18.12
CA TRP A 40 -2.34 5.46 18.80
C TRP A 40 -2.65 4.50 19.96
N ASP A 41 -3.75 4.74 20.65
CA ASP A 41 -4.17 3.99 21.82
C ASP A 41 -5.07 2.80 21.47
N ASP A 42 -5.38 2.64 20.17
CA ASP A 42 -6.13 1.50 19.68
C ASP A 42 -5.26 0.23 19.64
N GLU A 43 -5.88 -0.92 19.75
CA GLU A 43 -5.20 -2.18 19.46
C GLU A 43 -4.72 -2.19 18.01
N PRO A 44 -3.54 -2.77 17.71
CA PRO A 44 -3.03 -2.86 16.36
C PRO A 44 -4.02 -3.55 15.41
N PHE A 45 -4.13 -3.04 14.19
CA PHE A 45 -5.12 -3.52 13.24
C PHE A 45 -4.70 -4.84 12.57
N GLU A 46 -5.57 -5.83 12.58
CA GLU A 46 -5.35 -7.10 11.87
C GLU A 46 -5.50 -6.97 10.35
N LEU A 47 -6.31 -6.00 9.90
CA LEU A 47 -6.47 -5.69 8.48
C LEU A 47 -6.40 -4.19 8.22
N ILE A 48 -5.52 -3.80 7.31
CA ILE A 48 -5.44 -2.44 6.80
C ILE A 48 -5.67 -2.46 5.30
N VAL A 49 -6.66 -1.71 4.82
CA VAL A 49 -6.86 -1.44 3.39
C VAL A 49 -6.83 0.06 3.16
N SER A 50 -6.04 0.51 2.20
CA SER A 50 -5.84 1.94 1.96
C SER A 50 -5.57 2.25 0.49
N ASN A 51 -6.10 3.39 0.04
CA ASN A 51 -5.71 4.03 -1.20
C ASN A 51 -5.30 5.47 -0.86
N PRO A 52 -4.07 5.66 -0.33
CA PRO A 52 -3.60 6.98 0.09
C PRO A 52 -3.37 7.89 -1.11
N PRO A 53 -3.35 9.22 -0.93
CA PRO A 53 -3.07 10.15 -2.02
C PRO A 53 -1.65 9.97 -2.56
N TYR A 54 -1.50 9.99 -3.90
CA TYR A 54 -0.20 9.76 -4.55
C TYR A 54 0.60 11.04 -4.67
N SER A 55 1.91 10.93 -4.40
CA SER A 55 2.91 11.97 -4.66
C SER A 55 2.56 13.34 -4.10
N ILE A 56 1.90 13.40 -2.95
CA ILE A 56 1.63 14.66 -2.25
C ILE A 56 2.84 15.11 -1.43
N LYS A 57 2.93 16.42 -1.22
CA LYS A 57 3.92 17.01 -0.31
C LYS A 57 3.50 16.74 1.14
N TRP A 58 4.48 16.57 2.01
CA TRP A 58 4.32 16.46 3.45
C TRP A 58 5.50 17.14 4.18
N ALA A 59 5.46 17.21 5.52
CA ALA A 59 6.50 17.88 6.28
C ALA A 59 7.89 17.24 6.09
N GLY A 60 7.98 15.91 6.11
CA GLY A 60 9.25 15.21 5.93
C GLY A 60 10.36 15.76 6.81
N ASN A 61 11.53 16.04 6.21
CA ASN A 61 12.70 16.58 6.92
C ASN A 61 12.54 18.03 7.44
N ASP A 62 11.47 18.76 7.07
CA ASP A 62 11.21 20.08 7.65
C ASP A 62 10.75 19.98 9.10
N ASN A 63 10.22 18.84 9.52
CA ASN A 63 9.93 18.55 10.91
C ASN A 63 10.99 17.58 11.47
N PRO A 64 11.98 18.08 12.26
CA PRO A 64 13.09 17.26 12.75
C PRO A 64 12.66 16.17 13.73
N LEU A 65 11.44 16.22 14.26
CA LEU A 65 10.92 15.18 15.16
C LEU A 65 10.54 13.91 14.40
N LEU A 66 10.19 14.02 13.12
CA LEU A 66 9.72 12.87 12.34
C LEU A 66 10.78 11.79 12.12
N ILE A 67 12.07 12.14 12.12
CA ILE A 67 13.14 11.13 11.97
C ILE A 67 13.20 10.19 13.20
N ASN A 68 12.72 10.63 14.35
CA ASN A 68 12.66 9.84 15.58
C ASN A 68 11.24 9.30 15.85
N ASP A 69 10.27 9.60 14.99
CA ASP A 69 8.93 9.05 15.10
C ASP A 69 8.98 7.52 14.93
N PRO A 70 8.40 6.74 15.87
CA PRO A 70 8.48 5.27 15.84
C PRO A 70 7.92 4.63 14.57
N ARG A 71 7.10 5.34 13.80
CA ARG A 71 6.60 4.88 12.51
C ARG A 71 7.68 4.91 11.42
N PHE A 72 8.58 5.90 11.45
CA PHE A 72 9.54 6.18 10.37
C PHE A 72 10.97 5.84 10.76
N ALA A 73 11.33 6.01 12.04
CA ALA A 73 12.69 5.77 12.56
C ALA A 73 13.29 4.40 12.17
N PRO A 74 12.53 3.29 12.13
CA PRO A 74 13.09 1.98 11.80
C PRO A 74 13.74 1.89 10.41
N ALA A 75 13.28 2.65 9.44
CA ALA A 75 13.88 2.69 8.11
C ALA A 75 15.17 3.56 8.04
N GLY A 76 15.48 4.32 9.10
CA GLY A 76 16.64 5.21 9.16
C GLY A 76 16.60 6.40 8.18
N VAL A 77 15.48 6.60 7.50
CA VAL A 77 15.30 7.66 6.50
C VAL A 77 13.83 8.01 6.38
N LEU A 78 13.54 9.29 6.16
CA LEU A 78 12.18 9.74 5.85
C LEU A 78 11.88 9.63 4.35
N ALA A 79 10.62 9.40 4.02
CA ALA A 79 10.14 9.53 2.64
C ALA A 79 10.44 10.93 2.09
N PRO A 80 10.66 11.09 0.78
CA PRO A 80 10.96 12.39 0.20
C PRO A 80 9.85 13.41 0.51
N LYS A 81 10.23 14.66 0.88
CA LYS A 81 9.29 15.75 1.19
C LYS A 81 8.23 15.98 0.11
N GLY A 82 8.59 15.79 -1.16
CA GLY A 82 7.67 15.96 -2.28
C GLY A 82 6.75 14.76 -2.55
N LYS A 83 6.90 13.64 -1.82
CA LYS A 83 6.25 12.35 -2.10
C LYS A 83 6.03 11.58 -0.81
N ALA A 84 4.85 11.74 -0.22
CA ALA A 84 4.49 11.11 1.04
C ALA A 84 4.17 9.59 0.92
N ASP A 85 4.20 9.04 -0.28
CA ASP A 85 3.73 7.67 -0.57
C ASP A 85 4.33 6.64 0.41
N MET A 86 5.66 6.62 0.56
CA MET A 86 6.34 5.71 1.49
C MET A 86 6.09 6.03 2.96
N ALA A 87 5.72 7.27 3.30
CA ALA A 87 5.36 7.61 4.68
C ALA A 87 4.02 6.98 5.07
N PHE A 88 3.04 6.96 4.17
CA PHE A 88 1.77 6.23 4.40
C PHE A 88 1.98 4.72 4.54
N ILE A 89 2.90 4.14 3.77
CA ILE A 89 3.25 2.71 3.88
C ILE A 89 3.87 2.43 5.25
N MET A 90 4.85 3.22 5.68
CA MET A 90 5.50 3.06 6.98
C MET A 90 4.51 3.29 8.14
N HIS A 91 3.61 4.27 8.02
CA HIS A 91 2.54 4.49 8.97
C HIS A 91 1.63 3.25 9.08
N SER A 92 1.16 2.72 7.95
CA SER A 92 0.33 1.52 7.92
C SER A 92 1.04 0.31 8.53
N LEU A 93 2.31 0.10 8.20
CA LEU A 93 3.11 -0.97 8.79
C LEU A 93 3.24 -0.85 10.32
N SER A 94 3.44 0.38 10.82
CA SER A 94 3.54 0.63 12.27
C SER A 94 2.27 0.21 13.00
N TRP A 95 1.11 0.51 12.45
CA TRP A 95 -0.19 0.19 13.05
C TRP A 95 -0.70 -1.22 12.77
N LEU A 96 -0.01 -1.98 11.93
CA LEU A 96 -0.37 -3.35 11.61
C LEU A 96 -0.06 -4.28 12.80
N ALA A 97 -1.01 -5.13 13.17
CA ALA A 97 -0.83 -6.18 14.17
C ALA A 97 0.25 -7.19 13.72
N SER A 98 0.81 -7.92 14.68
CA SER A 98 1.84 -8.93 14.41
C SER A 98 1.35 -10.05 13.48
N ASN A 99 0.05 -10.36 13.50
CA ASN A 99 -0.62 -11.33 12.62
C ASN A 99 -1.38 -10.65 11.47
N GLY A 100 -1.25 -9.32 11.33
CA GLY A 100 -2.05 -8.52 10.41
C GLY A 100 -1.59 -8.56 8.96
N THR A 101 -2.52 -8.19 8.07
CA THR A 101 -2.29 -8.01 6.64
C THR A 101 -2.69 -6.61 6.22
N ALA A 102 -1.82 -5.92 5.49
CA ALA A 102 -2.13 -4.62 4.87
C ALA A 102 -2.12 -4.74 3.35
N ALA A 103 -3.13 -4.19 2.68
CA ALA A 103 -3.20 -4.06 1.23
C ALA A 103 -3.35 -2.58 0.85
N ILE A 104 -2.32 -2.02 0.23
CA ILE A 104 -2.22 -0.59 -0.04
C ILE A 104 -2.10 -0.37 -1.54
N VAL A 105 -3.01 0.44 -2.10
CA VAL A 105 -2.92 0.87 -3.51
C VAL A 105 -1.84 1.92 -3.62
N CYS A 106 -0.90 1.71 -4.53
CA CYS A 106 0.32 2.50 -4.65
C CYS A 106 0.51 3.05 -6.06
N PHE A 107 1.20 4.18 -6.14
CA PHE A 107 1.79 4.66 -7.38
C PHE A 107 3.00 3.79 -7.75
N PRO A 108 3.10 3.25 -8.99
CA PRO A 108 4.15 2.28 -9.33
C PRO A 108 5.57 2.81 -9.17
N GLY A 109 5.77 4.13 -9.30
CA GLY A 109 7.09 4.74 -9.16
C GLY A 109 7.80 4.44 -7.84
N ILE A 110 7.08 4.19 -6.75
CA ILE A 110 7.69 3.85 -5.47
C ILE A 110 8.37 2.47 -5.49
N MET A 111 8.04 1.63 -6.44
CA MET A 111 8.58 0.27 -6.56
C MET A 111 10.01 0.25 -7.09
N TYR A 112 10.44 1.29 -7.83
CA TYR A 112 11.76 1.30 -8.49
C TYR A 112 12.60 2.56 -8.27
N ARG A 113 12.05 3.68 -7.79
CA ARG A 113 12.82 4.91 -7.57
C ARG A 113 13.94 4.69 -6.56
N GLY A 114 15.09 5.35 -6.80
CA GLY A 114 16.24 5.32 -5.91
C GLY A 114 16.12 6.24 -4.69
N GLY A 115 17.23 6.45 -3.99
CA GLY A 115 17.34 7.37 -2.86
C GLY A 115 16.60 6.90 -1.60
N ALA A 116 15.83 7.78 -0.98
CA ALA A 116 15.11 7.46 0.26
C ALA A 116 14.06 6.36 0.06
N GLU A 117 13.35 6.36 -1.07
CA GLU A 117 12.35 5.32 -1.37
C GLU A 117 12.99 3.93 -1.48
N GLN A 118 14.19 3.82 -2.11
CA GLN A 118 14.94 2.56 -2.16
C GLN A 118 15.37 2.07 -0.77
N LYS A 119 15.83 2.99 0.10
CA LYS A 119 16.23 2.63 1.47
C LYS A 119 15.04 2.11 2.29
N ILE A 120 13.86 2.69 2.10
CA ILE A 120 12.64 2.21 2.75
C ILE A 120 12.25 0.85 2.19
N ARG A 121 12.29 0.62 0.87
CA ARG A 121 12.04 -0.71 0.28
C ARG A 121 13.03 -1.74 0.82
N LYS A 122 14.31 -1.39 0.91
CA LYS A 122 15.32 -2.25 1.52
C LYS A 122 14.92 -2.65 2.93
N TYR A 123 14.55 -1.69 3.77
CA TYR A 123 14.06 -1.95 5.12
C TYR A 123 12.86 -2.92 5.13
N LEU A 124 11.86 -2.69 4.26
CA LEU A 124 10.67 -3.52 4.19
C LEU A 124 10.97 -4.95 3.75
N VAL A 125 11.85 -5.13 2.79
CA VAL A 125 12.26 -6.46 2.26
C VAL A 125 13.15 -7.19 3.24
N ASP A 126 14.17 -6.53 3.80
CA ASP A 126 15.10 -7.13 4.77
C ASP A 126 14.40 -7.62 6.05
N ASN A 127 13.32 -6.96 6.45
CA ASN A 127 12.50 -7.36 7.58
C ASN A 127 11.32 -8.28 7.18
N ASN A 128 11.30 -8.75 5.95
CA ASN A 128 10.32 -9.70 5.44
C ASN A 128 8.86 -9.23 5.54
N TYR A 129 8.61 -7.93 5.33
CA TYR A 129 7.26 -7.37 5.39
C TYR A 129 6.50 -7.42 4.06
N ILE A 130 7.20 -7.46 2.92
CA ILE A 130 6.55 -7.50 1.61
C ILE A 130 6.09 -8.91 1.28
N ASP A 131 4.79 -9.12 1.17
CA ASP A 131 4.19 -10.41 0.83
C ASP A 131 3.92 -10.57 -0.66
N CYS A 132 3.29 -9.53 -1.26
CA CYS A 132 2.94 -9.54 -2.68
C CYS A 132 2.92 -8.14 -3.27
N ILE A 133 3.30 -8.04 -4.54
CA ILE A 133 3.09 -6.85 -5.38
C ILE A 133 2.20 -7.27 -6.55
N ILE A 134 1.07 -6.58 -6.74
CA ILE A 134 0.13 -6.84 -7.81
C ILE A 134 0.09 -5.60 -8.72
N GLN A 135 0.58 -5.73 -9.94
CA GLN A 135 0.46 -4.67 -10.95
C GLN A 135 -0.94 -4.72 -11.56
N LEU A 136 -1.67 -3.61 -11.47
CA LEU A 136 -3.02 -3.50 -12.00
C LEU A 136 -3.05 -2.91 -13.42
N PRO A 137 -4.13 -3.14 -14.19
CA PRO A 137 -4.33 -2.47 -15.47
C PRO A 137 -4.34 -0.95 -15.35
N SER A 138 -3.98 -0.27 -16.42
CA SER A 138 -4.18 1.18 -16.56
C SER A 138 -5.66 1.54 -16.65
N ASN A 139 -6.00 2.83 -16.51
CA ASN A 139 -7.36 3.34 -16.68
C ASN A 139 -8.44 2.66 -15.80
N LEU A 140 -8.09 2.13 -14.62
CA LEU A 140 -9.07 1.58 -13.67
C LEU A 140 -9.76 2.68 -12.86
N PHE A 141 -9.05 3.74 -12.54
CA PHE A 141 -9.54 4.80 -11.65
C PHE A 141 -10.08 5.99 -12.45
N PHE A 142 -11.13 6.60 -11.91
CA PHE A 142 -11.70 7.81 -12.50
C PHE A 142 -10.68 8.97 -12.50
N GLY A 143 -10.58 9.68 -13.61
CA GLY A 143 -9.74 10.89 -13.72
C GLY A 143 -8.24 10.64 -13.91
N THR A 144 -7.79 9.39 -14.02
CA THR A 144 -6.38 9.07 -14.29
C THR A 144 -6.22 7.85 -15.19
N SER A 145 -5.22 7.90 -16.07
CA SER A 145 -4.82 6.76 -16.90
C SER A 145 -3.69 5.93 -16.29
N ILE A 146 -3.21 6.31 -15.11
CA ILE A 146 -2.04 5.68 -14.48
C ILE A 146 -2.38 4.24 -14.09
N ALA A 147 -1.54 3.29 -14.49
CA ALA A 147 -1.55 1.96 -13.92
C ALA A 147 -1.09 2.04 -12.46
N THR A 148 -1.86 1.48 -11.55
CA THR A 148 -1.51 1.41 -10.12
C THR A 148 -1.04 0.02 -9.76
N CYS A 149 -0.51 -0.16 -8.56
CA CYS A 149 -0.21 -1.47 -8.03
C CYS A 149 -0.74 -1.60 -6.60
N ILE A 150 -0.90 -2.83 -6.13
CA ILE A 150 -1.22 -3.12 -4.75
C ILE A 150 0.02 -3.71 -4.10
N MET A 151 0.46 -3.10 -2.98
CA MET A 151 1.45 -3.67 -2.09
C MET A 151 0.74 -4.39 -0.95
N VAL A 152 0.98 -5.68 -0.82
CA VAL A 152 0.50 -6.48 0.32
C VAL A 152 1.64 -6.67 1.30
N MET A 153 1.41 -6.29 2.55
CA MET A 153 2.37 -6.45 3.65
C MET A 153 1.82 -7.36 4.74
N LYS A 154 2.71 -8.16 5.34
CA LYS A 154 2.44 -9.02 6.50
C LYS A 154 3.62 -8.99 7.45
N LYS A 155 3.36 -9.10 8.77
CA LYS A 155 4.41 -9.21 9.79
C LYS A 155 4.75 -10.65 10.18
N ASN A 156 3.90 -11.62 9.85
CA ASN A 156 4.01 -13.02 10.26
C ASN A 156 4.27 -13.98 9.10
N LYS A 157 5.00 -13.54 8.07
CA LYS A 157 5.36 -14.42 6.97
C LYS A 157 6.20 -15.61 7.46
N THR A 158 5.96 -16.78 6.89
CA THR A 158 6.67 -18.03 7.21
C THR A 158 7.86 -18.31 6.29
N ASP A 159 7.94 -17.60 5.17
CA ASP A 159 9.06 -17.61 4.22
C ASP A 159 9.52 -16.17 3.91
N ASN A 160 10.65 -16.02 3.23
CA ASN A 160 11.19 -14.71 2.82
C ASN A 160 10.95 -14.39 1.33
N LYS A 161 10.00 -15.06 0.69
CA LYS A 161 9.68 -14.85 -0.72
C LYS A 161 8.67 -13.73 -0.91
N THR A 162 8.75 -13.05 -2.04
CA THR A 162 7.79 -12.03 -2.48
C THR A 162 7.10 -12.51 -3.74
N LEU A 163 5.75 -12.51 -3.74
CA LEU A 163 4.98 -12.84 -4.93
C LEU A 163 4.77 -11.59 -5.78
N PHE A 164 5.06 -11.68 -7.06
CA PHE A 164 4.77 -10.65 -8.05
C PHE A 164 3.65 -11.14 -8.97
N ILE A 165 2.62 -10.33 -9.17
CA ILE A 165 1.49 -10.66 -10.07
C ILE A 165 1.35 -9.56 -11.11
N ASP A 166 1.48 -9.91 -12.38
CA ASP A 166 1.21 -9.02 -13.50
C ASP A 166 -0.26 -9.18 -13.96
N ALA A 167 -1.12 -8.36 -13.40
CA ALA A 167 -2.53 -8.31 -13.76
C ALA A 167 -2.85 -7.21 -14.80
N THR A 168 -1.85 -6.68 -15.51
CA THR A 168 -2.04 -5.55 -16.46
C THR A 168 -3.02 -5.87 -17.59
N SER A 169 -3.15 -7.14 -17.97
CA SER A 169 -4.08 -7.62 -18.99
C SER A 169 -5.44 -8.07 -18.41
N GLU A 170 -5.59 -8.14 -17.10
CA GLU A 170 -6.79 -8.64 -16.42
C GLU A 170 -7.87 -7.55 -16.35
N CYS A 171 -8.46 -7.20 -17.49
CA CYS A 171 -9.53 -6.23 -17.51
C CYS A 171 -10.38 -6.33 -18.79
N VAL A 172 -11.55 -5.72 -18.74
CA VAL A 172 -12.38 -5.46 -19.89
C VAL A 172 -12.50 -3.95 -20.09
N LYS A 173 -12.54 -3.52 -21.34
CA LYS A 173 -12.74 -2.10 -21.67
C LYS A 173 -14.22 -1.75 -21.57
N VAL A 174 -14.55 -0.72 -20.77
CA VAL A 174 -15.90 -0.20 -20.63
C VAL A 174 -15.88 1.29 -20.98
N THR A 175 -16.32 1.65 -22.15
CA THR A 175 -16.23 3.02 -22.70
C THR A 175 -14.78 3.53 -22.70
N ASN A 176 -14.44 4.50 -21.84
CA ASN A 176 -13.11 5.11 -21.78
C ASN A 176 -12.22 4.51 -20.66
N ASN A 177 -12.78 3.65 -19.82
CA ASN A 177 -12.09 3.08 -18.67
C ASN A 177 -11.95 1.55 -18.81
N ASN A 178 -10.99 0.98 -18.12
CA ASN A 178 -10.90 -0.46 -17.88
C ASN A 178 -11.66 -0.83 -16.60
N LYS A 179 -12.13 -2.06 -16.54
CA LYS A 179 -12.81 -2.61 -15.37
C LYS A 179 -12.32 -4.03 -15.11
N LEU A 180 -12.05 -4.35 -13.85
CA LEU A 180 -11.86 -5.73 -13.41
C LEU A 180 -13.23 -6.40 -13.36
N THR A 181 -13.36 -7.55 -14.01
CA THR A 181 -14.54 -8.41 -13.84
C THR A 181 -14.38 -9.29 -12.60
N PRO A 182 -15.46 -9.91 -12.09
CA PRO A 182 -15.33 -10.90 -11.03
C PRO A 182 -14.31 -11.99 -11.35
N GLU A 183 -14.29 -12.50 -12.58
CA GLU A 183 -13.35 -13.53 -13.03
C GLU A 183 -11.89 -13.04 -13.02
N ASN A 184 -11.64 -11.78 -13.38
CA ASN A 184 -10.29 -11.19 -13.27
C ASN A 184 -9.84 -11.12 -11.79
N ILE A 185 -10.74 -10.70 -10.91
CA ILE A 185 -10.48 -10.61 -9.47
C ILE A 185 -10.23 -12.00 -8.90
N ASP A 186 -11.08 -12.97 -9.22
CA ASP A 186 -10.96 -14.37 -8.75
C ASP A 186 -9.63 -14.98 -9.19
N ARG A 187 -9.19 -14.74 -10.43
CA ARG A 187 -7.88 -15.20 -10.92
C ARG A 187 -6.73 -14.63 -10.11
N ILE A 188 -6.73 -13.31 -9.87
CA ILE A 188 -5.70 -12.63 -9.08
C ILE A 188 -5.67 -13.20 -7.65
N VAL A 189 -6.84 -13.31 -7.01
CA VAL A 189 -6.98 -13.80 -5.63
C VAL A 189 -6.57 -15.28 -5.52
N ASP A 190 -6.93 -16.10 -6.49
CA ASP A 190 -6.58 -17.52 -6.55
C ASP A 190 -5.05 -17.71 -6.59
N VAL A 191 -4.37 -17.00 -7.49
CA VAL A 191 -2.91 -17.07 -7.61
C VAL A 191 -2.23 -16.49 -6.36
N PHE A 192 -2.76 -15.41 -5.81
CA PHE A 192 -2.28 -14.86 -4.54
C PHE A 192 -2.39 -15.86 -3.39
N ALA A 193 -3.52 -16.56 -3.28
CA ALA A 193 -3.76 -17.55 -2.21
C ALA A 193 -2.88 -18.79 -2.36
N LYS A 194 -2.72 -19.29 -3.58
CA LYS A 194 -1.91 -20.49 -3.88
C LYS A 194 -0.40 -20.20 -3.86
N ARG A 195 0.01 -18.95 -4.06
CA ARG A 195 1.42 -18.52 -4.17
C ARG A 195 2.20 -19.33 -5.20
N GLU A 196 1.59 -19.59 -6.35
CA GLU A 196 2.17 -20.42 -7.39
C GLU A 196 2.76 -19.58 -8.55
N GLU A 197 3.80 -20.15 -9.19
CA GLU A 197 4.33 -19.64 -10.45
C GLU A 197 3.30 -19.81 -11.55
N VAL A 198 3.05 -18.75 -12.32
CA VAL A 198 2.21 -18.80 -13.51
C VAL A 198 2.90 -18.03 -14.63
N GLU A 199 3.23 -18.72 -15.70
CA GLU A 199 3.96 -18.17 -16.83
C GLU A 199 3.30 -16.87 -17.34
N TYR A 200 4.07 -15.79 -17.49
CA TYR A 200 3.64 -14.45 -17.88
C TYR A 200 2.59 -13.80 -16.98
N PHE A 201 2.34 -14.34 -15.78
CA PHE A 201 1.34 -13.78 -14.88
C PHE A 201 1.81 -13.64 -13.43
N ALA A 202 2.52 -14.63 -12.88
CA ALA A 202 2.98 -14.58 -11.49
C ALA A 202 4.34 -15.22 -11.30
N HIS A 203 5.19 -14.54 -10.50
CA HIS A 203 6.53 -14.98 -10.13
C HIS A 203 6.73 -14.91 -8.63
N LEU A 204 7.26 -15.98 -8.02
CA LEU A 204 7.56 -16.07 -6.60
C LEU A 204 9.06 -15.88 -6.35
N ALA A 205 9.50 -14.61 -6.30
CA ALA A 205 10.90 -14.25 -6.13
C ALA A 205 11.45 -14.58 -4.75
N SER A 206 12.69 -15.05 -4.69
CA SER A 206 13.45 -15.19 -3.44
C SER A 206 13.94 -13.84 -2.91
N TYR A 207 14.36 -13.81 -1.64
CA TYR A 207 15.02 -12.64 -1.07
C TYR A 207 16.27 -12.25 -1.85
N GLU A 208 17.11 -13.22 -2.24
CA GLU A 208 18.35 -13.01 -2.98
C GLU A 208 18.09 -12.36 -4.34
N GLU A 209 17.02 -12.76 -5.01
CA GLU A 209 16.61 -12.19 -6.29
C GLU A 209 16.17 -10.72 -6.12
N VAL A 210 15.29 -10.42 -5.16
CA VAL A 210 14.85 -9.05 -4.91
C VAL A 210 15.99 -8.15 -4.44
N SER A 211 16.84 -8.63 -3.52
CA SER A 211 17.98 -7.87 -2.99
C SER A 211 19.06 -7.68 -4.05
N GLY A 212 19.31 -8.68 -4.89
CA GLY A 212 20.26 -8.63 -6.02
C GLY A 212 19.82 -7.67 -7.14
N ASN A 213 18.52 -7.37 -7.23
CA ASN A 213 17.93 -6.39 -8.14
C ASN A 213 17.70 -5.03 -7.46
N ASP A 214 18.60 -4.58 -6.59
CA ASP A 214 18.56 -3.29 -5.90
C ASP A 214 17.23 -2.98 -5.17
N TYR A 215 16.59 -4.02 -4.65
CA TYR A 215 15.28 -3.91 -4.00
C TYR A 215 14.21 -3.28 -4.92
N ASN A 216 14.33 -3.50 -6.21
CA ASN A 216 13.31 -3.14 -7.18
C ASN A 216 12.11 -4.09 -7.02
N LEU A 217 10.93 -3.51 -6.80
CA LEU A 217 9.68 -4.23 -6.61
C LEU A 217 8.72 -4.03 -7.81
N SER A 218 9.24 -3.56 -8.95
CA SER A 218 8.43 -3.43 -10.16
C SER A 218 8.15 -4.80 -10.77
N VAL A 219 6.90 -5.07 -11.10
CA VAL A 219 6.48 -6.34 -11.73
C VAL A 219 7.02 -6.51 -13.15
N SER A 220 7.38 -5.41 -13.81
CA SER A 220 7.85 -5.39 -15.20
C SER A 220 9.38 -5.49 -15.37
N THR A 221 10.11 -5.89 -14.35
CA THR A 221 11.59 -6.03 -14.38
C THR A 221 12.02 -7.49 -14.48
#